data_864d72811bd193136aaa0d2f2825079f
#
_entry.id   864d72811bd193136aaa0d2f2825079f
#
_cell.length_a   1.000
_cell.length_b   1.000
_cell.length_c   1.000
_cell.angle_alpha   90.00
_cell.angle_beta   90.00
_cell.angle_gamma   90.00
#
_symmetry.space_group_name_H-M   'P 1'
#
loop_
_entity.id
_entity.type
_entity.pdbx_description
1 polymer ?
#
loop_
_entity_poly.entity_id
_entity_poly.type
_entity_poly.pdbx_seq_one_letter_code
_entity_poly.pdbx_strand_id
1 'polypeptide(L)'
;MITLSANLPVEQREGEHLGTLTRLLATERMHNRIPLFARVLLKAGSRIPLHQHLGTFEAFYILSGKGRVIDNGNEATVSAGDVVFTDDGESHAIENPGPDDLEYVALVVLTTP
;
A
#
# COMPACT_ATOMS: atom_id res chain seq x y z
N MET A 1 6.41 21.59 7.91
CA MET A 1 6.76 21.36 6.50
C MET A 1 5.51 21.09 5.70
N ILE A 2 5.35 21.72 4.56
CA ILE A 2 4.22 21.47 3.67
C ILE A 2 4.80 21.03 2.32
N THR A 3 4.29 19.92 1.78
CA THR A 3 4.67 19.46 0.45
C THR A 3 3.42 19.40 -0.41
N LEU A 4 3.39 20.20 -1.47
CA LEU A 4 2.29 20.20 -2.43
C LEU A 4 2.36 18.94 -3.29
N SER A 5 1.21 18.43 -3.74
CA SER A 5 1.13 17.17 -4.49
C SER A 5 2.02 17.15 -5.73
N ALA A 6 2.15 18.30 -6.42
CA ALA A 6 2.99 18.42 -7.61
C ALA A 6 4.49 18.17 -7.33
N ASN A 7 4.92 18.25 -6.08
CA ASN A 7 6.32 18.08 -5.67
C ASN A 7 6.58 16.72 -5.00
N LEU A 8 5.58 15.85 -4.91
CA LEU A 8 5.79 14.51 -4.38
C LEU A 8 6.47 13.62 -5.42
N PRO A 9 7.47 12.82 -5.00
CA PRO A 9 8.13 11.89 -5.93
C PRO A 9 7.20 10.74 -6.31
N VAL A 10 7.04 10.51 -7.61
CA VAL A 10 6.20 9.44 -8.15
C VAL A 10 7.09 8.44 -8.86
N GLU A 11 6.98 7.17 -8.47
CA GLU A 11 7.63 6.05 -9.14
C GLU A 11 6.63 5.38 -10.08
N GLN A 12 7.01 5.24 -11.35
CA GLN A 12 6.26 4.41 -12.28
C GLN A 12 6.59 2.95 -12.01
N ARG A 13 5.57 2.11 -11.92
CA ARG A 13 5.71 0.68 -11.67
C ARG A 13 5.25 -0.11 -12.89
N GLU A 14 5.94 -1.20 -13.17
CA GLU A 14 5.65 -2.12 -14.26
C GLU A 14 5.56 -3.56 -13.73
N GLY A 15 5.29 -4.53 -14.62
CA GLY A 15 5.15 -5.92 -14.24
C GLY A 15 3.84 -6.16 -13.48
N GLU A 16 3.89 -6.96 -12.41
CA GLU A 16 2.70 -7.29 -11.63
C GLU A 16 2.07 -6.06 -10.97
N HIS A 17 2.89 -5.14 -10.47
CA HIS A 17 2.42 -3.84 -10.02
C HIS A 17 2.50 -2.85 -11.19
N LEU A 18 1.47 -2.82 -12.01
CA LEU A 18 1.34 -1.79 -13.04
C LEU A 18 0.58 -0.61 -12.45
N GLY A 19 1.22 0.56 -12.42
CA GLY A 19 0.64 1.78 -11.84
C GLY A 19 1.71 2.71 -11.29
N THR A 20 1.45 3.31 -10.15
CA THR A 20 2.36 4.27 -9.53
C THR A 20 2.47 4.07 -8.04
N LEU A 21 3.60 4.49 -7.48
CA LEU A 21 3.82 4.61 -6.05
C LEU A 21 4.31 6.03 -5.78
N THR A 22 3.56 6.80 -5.01
CA THR A 22 3.88 8.17 -4.63
C THR A 22 4.28 8.19 -3.16
N ARG A 23 5.55 8.44 -2.88
CA ARG A 23 6.02 8.56 -1.50
C ARG A 23 5.52 9.87 -0.91
N LEU A 24 4.83 9.78 0.22
CA LEU A 24 4.21 10.94 0.87
C LEU A 24 5.17 11.66 1.81
N LEU A 25 6.11 10.92 2.38
CA LEU A 25 7.14 11.47 3.24
C LEU A 25 8.37 10.56 3.19
N ALA A 26 9.56 11.14 3.19
CA ALA A 26 10.80 10.38 3.19
C ALA A 26 11.00 9.69 4.56
N THR A 27 11.54 8.48 4.52
CA THR A 27 11.78 7.65 5.71
C THR A 27 12.60 8.40 6.78
N GLU A 28 13.60 9.18 6.36
CA GLU A 28 14.46 9.96 7.25
C GLU A 28 13.68 11.00 8.05
N ARG A 29 12.63 11.58 7.46
CA ARG A 29 11.75 12.55 8.14
C ARG A 29 10.93 11.89 9.24
N MET A 30 10.73 10.59 9.15
CA MET A 30 9.96 9.80 10.12
C MET A 30 10.89 9.05 11.08
N HIS A 31 12.10 9.57 11.28
CA HIS A 31 13.10 9.03 12.20
C HIS A 31 13.49 7.58 11.88
N ASN A 32 13.44 7.21 10.60
CA ASN A 32 13.73 5.86 10.10
C ASN A 32 12.89 4.74 10.73
N ARG A 33 11.71 5.07 11.26
CA ARG A 33 10.79 4.10 11.89
C ARG A 33 9.70 3.62 10.94
N ILE A 34 9.49 4.35 9.85
CA ILE A 34 8.42 4.08 8.88
C ILE A 34 9.07 3.88 7.51
N PRO A 35 9.32 2.60 7.13
CA PRO A 35 9.93 2.27 5.82
C PRO A 35 9.12 2.76 4.62
N LEU A 36 7.79 2.84 4.75
CA LEU A 36 6.93 3.28 3.65
C LEU A 36 5.73 4.05 4.18
N PHE A 37 5.53 5.22 3.62
CA PHE A 37 4.29 5.99 3.71
C PHE A 37 4.01 6.52 2.32
N ALA A 38 3.08 5.89 1.62
CA ALA A 38 2.90 6.12 0.18
C ALA A 38 1.45 5.98 -0.25
N ARG A 39 1.12 6.70 -1.31
CA ARG A 39 -0.10 6.44 -2.08
C ARG A 39 0.25 5.49 -3.22
N VAL A 40 -0.49 4.39 -3.30
CA VAL A 40 -0.31 3.35 -4.32
C VAL A 40 -1.48 3.40 -5.28
N LEU A 41 -1.20 3.37 -6.56
CA LEU A 41 -2.19 3.22 -7.61
C LEU A 41 -1.90 1.91 -8.35
N LEU A 42 -2.89 1.03 -8.40
CA LEU A 42 -2.85 -0.21 -9.18
C LEU A 42 -3.82 -0.11 -10.34
N LYS A 43 -3.32 -0.30 -11.56
CA LYS A 43 -4.13 -0.42 -12.76
C LYS A 43 -4.92 -1.72 -12.73
N ALA A 44 -6.02 -1.77 -13.49
CA ALA A 44 -6.81 -2.99 -13.61
C ALA A 44 -5.93 -4.19 -14.01
N GLY A 45 -6.09 -5.31 -13.29
CA GLY A 45 -5.30 -6.52 -13.50
C GLY A 45 -3.96 -6.55 -12.76
N SER A 46 -3.57 -5.44 -12.13
CA SER A 46 -2.33 -5.37 -11.34
C SER A 46 -2.51 -5.94 -9.94
N ARG A 47 -1.41 -6.34 -9.35
CA ARG A 47 -1.40 -6.88 -7.99
C ARG A 47 -0.06 -6.65 -7.30
N ILE A 48 -0.11 -6.63 -5.97
CA ILE A 48 1.04 -6.84 -5.10
C ILE A 48 0.96 -8.28 -4.63
N PRO A 49 1.91 -9.16 -5.02
CA PRO A 49 1.85 -10.58 -4.70
C PRO A 49 1.89 -10.87 -3.22
N LEU A 50 1.46 -12.07 -2.83
CA LEU A 50 1.51 -12.52 -1.45
C LEU A 50 2.93 -12.44 -0.92
N HIS A 51 3.09 -11.79 0.23
CA HIS A 51 4.37 -11.67 0.93
C HIS A 51 4.13 -11.55 2.43
N GLN A 52 5.15 -11.94 3.20
CA GLN A 52 5.10 -11.90 4.65
C GLN A 52 5.79 -10.64 5.17
N HIS A 53 5.20 -9.99 6.18
CA HIS A 53 5.85 -8.93 6.93
C HIS A 53 6.63 -9.52 8.11
N LEU A 54 7.93 -9.18 8.21
CA LEU A 54 8.79 -9.58 9.31
C LEU A 54 9.46 -8.34 9.87
N GLY A 55 9.22 -8.05 11.15
CA GLY A 55 9.73 -6.86 11.83
C GLY A 55 8.97 -5.59 11.50
N THR A 56 7.85 -5.71 10.79
CA THR A 56 6.98 -4.58 10.42
C THR A 56 5.52 -4.97 10.53
N PHE A 57 4.65 -3.97 10.64
CA PHE A 57 3.24 -4.12 10.30
C PHE A 57 2.89 -3.14 9.17
N GLU A 58 1.79 -3.40 8.48
CA GLU A 58 1.31 -2.53 7.40
C GLU A 58 -0.18 -2.27 7.54
N ALA A 59 -0.58 -1.03 7.26
CA ALA A 59 -1.98 -0.67 7.15
C ALA A 59 -2.24 -0.06 5.77
N PHE A 60 -3.36 -0.45 5.15
CA PHE A 60 -3.89 0.17 3.93
C PHE A 60 -5.14 0.96 4.29
N TYR A 61 -5.27 2.14 3.73
CA TYR A 61 -6.51 2.89 3.72
C TYR A 61 -6.94 3.09 2.26
N ILE A 62 -8.08 2.51 1.89
CA ILE A 62 -8.55 2.52 0.50
C ILE A 62 -9.18 3.87 0.19
N LEU A 63 -8.68 4.52 -0.86
CA LEU A 63 -9.14 5.83 -1.30
C LEU A 63 -10.22 5.73 -2.38
N SER A 64 -10.02 4.86 -3.37
CA SER A 64 -10.93 4.71 -4.51
C SER A 64 -10.74 3.37 -5.20
N GLY A 65 -11.75 2.95 -5.94
CA GLY A 65 -11.74 1.68 -6.64
C GLY A 65 -12.11 0.51 -5.74
N LYS A 66 -11.86 -0.70 -6.23
CA LYS A 66 -12.10 -1.95 -5.49
C LYS A 66 -10.85 -2.82 -5.54
N GLY A 67 -10.52 -3.44 -4.42
CA GLY A 67 -9.42 -4.38 -4.31
C GLY A 67 -9.89 -5.73 -3.81
N ARG A 68 -9.20 -6.78 -4.23
CA ARG A 68 -9.32 -8.09 -3.61
C ARG A 68 -8.09 -8.28 -2.74
N VAL A 69 -8.32 -8.52 -1.45
CA VAL A 69 -7.26 -8.65 -0.46
C VAL A 69 -7.29 -10.04 0.15
N ILE A 70 -6.11 -10.63 0.28
CA ILE A 70 -5.89 -11.79 1.13
C ILE A 70 -5.03 -11.30 2.27
N ASP A 71 -5.53 -11.38 3.50
CA ASP A 71 -4.83 -10.93 4.69
C ASP A 71 -4.83 -12.04 5.72
N ASN A 72 -3.65 -12.57 6.00
CA ASN A 72 -3.46 -13.67 6.95
C ASN A 72 -4.44 -14.82 6.69
N GLY A 73 -4.62 -15.19 5.43
CA GLY A 73 -5.49 -16.27 4.99
C GLY A 73 -6.97 -15.90 4.81
N ASN A 74 -7.38 -14.69 5.20
CA ASN A 74 -8.75 -14.21 5.02
C ASN A 74 -8.86 -13.40 3.73
N GLU A 75 -9.86 -13.70 2.92
CA GLU A 75 -10.09 -13.00 1.65
C GLU A 75 -11.31 -12.08 1.75
N ALA A 76 -11.17 -10.87 1.22
CA ALA A 76 -12.25 -9.89 1.19
C ALA A 76 -12.11 -8.95 0.00
N THR A 77 -13.23 -8.41 -0.46
CA THR A 77 -13.26 -7.28 -1.38
C THR A 77 -13.34 -6.00 -0.54
N VAL A 78 -12.44 -5.06 -0.83
CA VAL A 78 -12.37 -3.77 -0.13
C VAL A 78 -12.71 -2.63 -1.09
N SER A 79 -13.20 -1.53 -0.55
CA SER A 79 -13.55 -0.32 -1.31
C SER A 79 -13.23 0.93 -0.48
N ALA A 80 -13.50 2.11 -1.05
CA ALA A 80 -13.17 3.39 -0.41
C ALA A 80 -13.62 3.46 1.04
N GLY A 81 -12.72 3.85 1.93
CA GLY A 81 -12.94 3.97 3.37
C GLY A 81 -12.60 2.72 4.18
N ASP A 82 -12.32 1.60 3.52
CA ASP A 82 -11.94 0.38 4.22
C ASP A 82 -10.47 0.41 4.66
N VAL A 83 -10.19 -0.30 5.75
CA VAL A 83 -8.84 -0.45 6.29
C VAL A 83 -8.45 -1.92 6.26
N VAL A 84 -7.22 -2.18 5.81
CA VAL A 84 -6.59 -3.50 5.92
C VAL A 84 -5.39 -3.37 6.83
N PHE A 85 -5.29 -4.25 7.82
CA PHE A 85 -4.16 -4.27 8.74
C PHE A 85 -3.51 -5.66 8.70
N THR A 86 -2.20 -5.67 8.46
CA THR A 86 -1.38 -6.88 8.43
C THR A 86 -0.29 -6.75 9.47
N ASP A 87 -0.33 -7.58 10.50
CA ASP A 87 0.61 -7.50 11.61
C ASP A 87 1.96 -8.17 11.27
N ASP A 88 2.91 -7.95 12.14
CA ASP A 88 4.23 -8.61 12.09
C ASP A 88 4.04 -10.12 12.08
N GLY A 89 4.67 -10.80 11.13
CA GLY A 89 4.57 -12.24 10.93
C GLY A 89 3.43 -12.69 10.04
N GLU A 90 2.47 -11.81 9.74
CA GLU A 90 1.35 -12.11 8.85
C GLU A 90 1.69 -11.84 7.39
N SER A 91 0.94 -12.46 6.49
CA SER A 91 1.12 -12.33 5.04
C SER A 91 -0.11 -11.71 4.40
N HIS A 92 0.10 -10.95 3.34
CA HIS A 92 -0.99 -10.38 2.57
C HIS A 92 -0.68 -10.25 1.08
N ALA A 93 -1.74 -10.06 0.31
CA ALA A 93 -1.70 -9.69 -1.09
C ALA A 93 -2.88 -8.75 -1.39
N ILE A 94 -2.72 -7.90 -2.38
CA ILE A 94 -3.81 -7.07 -2.89
C ILE A 94 -3.78 -7.06 -4.40
N GLU A 95 -4.95 -7.20 -5.05
CA GLU A 95 -5.09 -7.11 -6.49
C GLU A 95 -6.22 -6.18 -6.89
N ASN A 96 -6.09 -5.59 -8.05
CA ASN A 96 -7.16 -4.82 -8.67
C ASN A 96 -7.86 -5.67 -9.71
N PRO A 97 -9.07 -6.18 -9.46
CA PRO A 97 -9.82 -6.98 -10.43
C PRO A 97 -10.35 -6.13 -11.60
N GLY A 98 -10.27 -4.81 -11.51
CA GLY A 98 -10.83 -3.88 -12.50
C GLY A 98 -12.31 -3.59 -12.25
N PRO A 99 -12.96 -2.79 -13.14
CA PRO A 99 -12.37 -2.16 -14.33
C PRO A 99 -11.60 -0.86 -14.05
N ASP A 100 -11.82 -0.23 -12.88
CA ASP A 100 -11.24 1.08 -12.55
C ASP A 100 -9.91 0.94 -11.84
N ASP A 101 -9.15 2.05 -11.75
CA ASP A 101 -7.93 2.12 -10.94
C ASP A 101 -8.27 1.92 -9.47
N LEU A 102 -7.38 1.26 -8.75
CA LEU A 102 -7.44 1.12 -7.30
C LEU A 102 -6.38 2.03 -6.69
N GLU A 103 -6.79 2.90 -5.76
CA GLU A 103 -5.86 3.73 -5.01
C GLU A 103 -6.00 3.51 -3.53
N TYR A 104 -4.87 3.42 -2.83
CA TYR A 104 -4.84 3.33 -1.38
C TYR A 104 -3.58 3.97 -0.81
N VAL A 105 -3.64 4.33 0.46
CA VAL A 105 -2.47 4.76 1.23
C VAL A 105 -1.92 3.54 1.97
N ALA A 106 -0.61 3.32 1.84
CA ALA A 106 0.11 2.27 2.54
C ALA A 106 1.04 2.88 3.58
N LEU A 107 0.99 2.34 4.79
CA LEU A 107 1.86 2.71 5.90
C LEU A 107 2.52 1.46 6.44
N VAL A 108 3.84 1.39 6.35
CA VAL A 108 4.66 0.31 6.93
C VAL A 108 5.44 0.87 8.11
N VAL A 109 5.34 0.22 9.25
CA VAL A 109 5.96 0.68 10.49
C VAL A 109 6.81 -0.45 11.09
N LEU A 110 8.02 -0.12 11.55
CA LEU A 110 8.85 -1.08 12.28
C LEU A 110 8.18 -1.43 13.62
N THR A 111 8.12 -2.73 13.93
CA THR A 111 7.54 -3.21 15.21
C THR A 111 8.52 -3.05 16.36
N THR A 112 9.81 -2.91 16.07
CA THR A 112 10.85 -2.61 17.08
C THR A 112 11.66 -1.41 16.64
N PRO A 113 12.14 -0.60 17.61
CA PRO A 113 12.99 0.56 17.30
C PRO A 113 14.29 0.20 16.59
#